data_a1a9856f2cf17fcfa818ac1835bef4b2
#
_entry.id   a1a9856f2cf17fcfa818ac1835bef4b2
#
_cell.length_a   1.000
_cell.length_b   1.000
_cell.length_c   1.000
_cell.angle_alpha   90.00
_cell.angle_beta   90.00
_cell.angle_gamma   90.00
#
_symmetry.space_group_name_H-M   'P 1'
#
loop_
_entity.id
_entity.type
_entity.pdbx_description
1 polymer ?
#
loop_
_entity_poly.entity_id
_entity_poly.type
_entity_poly.pdbx_seq_one_letter_code
_entity_poly.pdbx_strand_id
1 'polypeptide(L)'
;MSNLLECVRKGVPRCIRGNIWQLLWKQHVLHKTQSECEITPHADYYDLLKQLTTHQHAILIDLGRTFPGHPYFSIQLGPGQLELFNILKAYSLLDQEVGYCQGLSFIAGILIMHMEEIEAFDTLKYMMFNLGLRIQYRPNMIALQIKLYQLTRLIHDHYKDLYEHFEKYEIGPTLYAAPWFLTLFASQFPLGFVARVFDLLFIQGVDVIYKVALLLLGTHKELIMQCDCFETIVEFLKTTLPEMIEVQMERVINQAFDMNISKQLHAYEVEYHVLREEMIHTSKRGDSDLVHQLEKVHRNLRQQNMDLLEKLQQAHSQQHSLSSALHDSQVNESNLKSRVQTLELERGALLNTVAKLRILVPEEELCKLDSSSE
;
A
#
# COMPACT_ATOMS: atom_id res chain seq x y z
N MET A 1 36.94 -2.54 14.09
CA MET A 1 35.95 -2.58 12.97
C MET A 1 35.88 -3.93 12.28
N SER A 2 36.97 -4.58 11.86
CA SER A 2 36.91 -5.86 11.11
C SER A 2 36.09 -6.96 11.83
N ASN A 3 36.27 -7.14 13.13
CA ASN A 3 35.54 -8.16 13.91
C ASN A 3 34.03 -7.89 14.00
N LEU A 4 33.60 -6.60 14.09
CA LEU A 4 32.20 -6.25 14.13
C LEU A 4 31.51 -6.53 12.77
N LEU A 5 32.20 -6.15 11.68
CA LEU A 5 31.71 -6.42 10.31
C LEU A 5 31.54 -7.93 10.07
N GLU A 6 32.49 -8.73 10.53
CA GLU A 6 32.40 -10.19 10.40
C GLU A 6 31.29 -10.79 11.26
N CYS A 7 31.07 -10.27 12.47
CA CYS A 7 29.93 -10.67 13.32
C CYS A 7 28.60 -10.34 12.68
N VAL A 8 28.43 -9.14 12.12
CA VAL A 8 27.19 -8.76 11.44
C VAL A 8 26.97 -9.58 10.17
N ARG A 9 28.05 -9.90 9.44
CA ARG A 9 27.98 -10.81 8.27
C ARG A 9 27.42 -12.18 8.65
N LYS A 10 27.84 -12.75 9.79
CA LYS A 10 27.35 -14.04 10.31
C LYS A 10 25.90 -13.98 10.84
N GLY A 11 25.37 -12.79 11.06
CA GLY A 11 24.04 -12.53 11.56
C GLY A 11 24.01 -11.99 12.99
N VAL A 12 23.20 -10.95 13.19
CA VAL A 12 23.00 -10.35 14.52
C VAL A 12 21.85 -11.08 15.22
N PRO A 13 22.05 -11.58 16.47
CA PRO A 13 20.95 -12.17 17.25
C PRO A 13 19.80 -11.18 17.46
N ARG A 14 18.57 -11.67 17.36
CA ARG A 14 17.37 -10.83 17.43
C ARG A 14 17.32 -9.96 18.70
N CYS A 15 17.71 -10.52 19.86
CA CYS A 15 17.62 -9.85 21.16
C CYS A 15 18.54 -8.64 21.34
N ILE A 16 19.63 -8.54 20.54
CA ILE A 16 20.58 -7.43 20.63
C ILE A 16 20.63 -6.57 19.37
N ARG A 17 19.79 -6.91 18.36
CA ARG A 17 19.85 -6.29 17.04
C ARG A 17 19.61 -4.77 17.12
N GLY A 18 18.60 -4.34 17.87
CA GLY A 18 18.31 -2.91 18.10
C GLY A 18 19.48 -2.16 18.68
N ASN A 19 20.16 -2.73 19.69
CA ASN A 19 21.33 -2.12 20.32
C ASN A 19 22.51 -2.01 19.34
N ILE A 20 22.71 -3.02 18.48
CA ILE A 20 23.77 -3.00 17.47
C ILE A 20 23.46 -1.92 16.41
N TRP A 21 22.22 -1.82 15.92
CA TRP A 21 21.84 -0.77 14.98
C TRP A 21 22.05 0.64 15.57
N GLN A 22 21.67 0.84 16.83
CA GLN A 22 21.93 2.11 17.54
C GLN A 22 23.42 2.40 17.69
N LEU A 23 24.22 1.40 18.04
CA LEU A 23 25.68 1.55 18.15
C LEU A 23 26.28 1.97 16.80
N LEU A 24 25.91 1.30 15.72
CA LEU A 24 26.41 1.57 14.37
C LEU A 24 26.08 3.00 13.92
N TRP A 25 24.82 3.42 14.04
CA TRP A 25 24.46 4.75 13.59
C TRP A 25 25.02 5.86 14.49
N LYS A 26 25.09 5.66 15.81
CA LYS A 26 25.74 6.62 16.73
C LYS A 26 27.22 6.77 16.40
N GLN A 27 27.93 5.68 16.12
CA GLN A 27 29.31 5.70 15.68
C GLN A 27 29.47 6.43 14.34
N HIS A 28 28.56 6.20 13.38
CA HIS A 28 28.60 6.89 12.09
C HIS A 28 28.41 8.41 12.24
N VAL A 29 27.51 8.86 13.08
CA VAL A 29 27.30 10.30 13.37
C VAL A 29 28.53 10.93 14.00
N LEU A 30 29.21 10.21 14.91
CA LEU A 30 30.45 10.71 15.55
C LEU A 30 31.62 10.87 14.57
N HIS A 31 31.65 10.09 13.49
CA HIS A 31 32.74 10.14 12.49
C HIS A 31 32.47 11.07 11.31
N LYS A 32 31.20 11.49 11.08
CA LYS A 32 30.88 12.48 10.05
C LYS A 32 31.26 13.89 10.51
N THR A 33 31.95 14.62 9.64
CA THR A 33 32.16 16.06 9.79
C THR A 33 30.84 16.81 9.58
N GLN A 34 30.63 17.89 10.35
CA GLN A 34 29.39 18.69 10.34
C GLN A 34 28.93 19.23 8.95
N SER A 35 29.84 19.23 7.95
CA SER A 35 29.55 19.72 6.60
C SER A 35 28.81 18.73 5.69
N GLU A 36 28.69 17.45 6.08
CA GLU A 36 28.13 16.39 5.23
C GLU A 36 26.72 15.91 5.66
N CYS A 37 26.20 16.47 6.74
CA CYS A 37 24.86 16.10 7.21
C CYS A 37 23.83 17.15 6.81
N GLU A 38 22.71 16.73 6.17
CA GLU A 38 21.49 17.55 6.22
C GLU A 38 21.22 17.90 7.69
N ILE A 39 20.89 19.17 7.96
CA ILE A 39 20.61 19.62 9.33
C ILE A 39 19.43 18.81 9.85
N THR A 40 19.72 17.85 10.72
CA THR A 40 18.68 17.05 11.37
C THR A 40 17.87 17.96 12.27
N PRO A 41 16.56 18.12 12.08
CA PRO A 41 15.74 18.95 12.93
C PRO A 41 15.80 18.45 14.37
N HIS A 42 15.99 19.39 15.32
CA HIS A 42 15.93 19.10 16.74
C HIS A 42 14.54 19.47 17.27
N ALA A 43 13.76 18.45 17.63
CA ALA A 43 12.52 18.62 18.34
C ALA A 43 12.39 17.51 19.40
N ASP A 44 11.84 17.84 20.55
CA ASP A 44 11.54 16.86 21.59
C ASP A 44 10.40 15.95 21.13
N TYR A 45 10.58 14.63 21.28
CA TYR A 45 9.61 13.64 20.85
C TYR A 45 8.25 13.83 21.52
N TYR A 46 8.23 14.07 22.83
CA TYR A 46 6.99 14.24 23.57
C TYR A 46 6.27 15.55 23.23
N ASP A 47 7.01 16.60 22.86
CA ASP A 47 6.41 17.86 22.42
C ASP A 47 5.79 17.73 21.02
N LEU A 48 6.36 16.90 20.14
CA LEU A 48 5.75 16.55 18.87
C LEU A 48 4.44 15.77 19.08
N LEU A 49 4.40 14.84 20.03
CA LEU A 49 3.20 14.05 20.31
C LEU A 49 2.02 14.87 20.85
N LYS A 50 2.25 16.04 21.44
CA LYS A 50 1.18 16.94 21.90
C LYS A 50 0.48 17.68 20.75
N GLN A 51 1.11 17.74 19.57
CA GLN A 51 0.59 18.45 18.40
C GLN A 51 -0.33 17.58 17.56
N LEU A 52 -1.17 18.19 16.72
CA LEU A 52 -2.00 17.50 15.74
C LEU A 52 -1.29 17.45 14.39
N THR A 53 -1.34 16.31 13.71
CA THR A 53 -0.84 16.16 12.34
C THR A 53 -1.98 16.15 11.34
N THR A 54 -1.79 16.75 10.18
CA THR A 54 -2.71 16.69 9.03
C THR A 54 -2.73 15.27 8.38
N HIS A 55 -1.71 14.46 8.68
CA HIS A 55 -1.55 13.11 8.12
C HIS A 55 -2.21 12.01 8.95
N GLN A 56 -2.92 12.35 10.03
CA GLN A 56 -3.50 11.38 10.96
C GLN A 56 -4.33 10.29 10.25
N HIS A 57 -5.19 10.67 9.32
CA HIS A 57 -6.06 9.73 8.63
C HIS A 57 -5.26 8.74 7.76
N ALA A 58 -4.26 9.21 7.01
CA ALA A 58 -3.40 8.37 6.20
C ALA A 58 -2.59 7.37 7.06
N ILE A 59 -2.05 7.83 8.19
CA ILE A 59 -1.34 6.98 9.14
C ILE A 59 -2.26 5.88 9.68
N LEU A 60 -3.47 6.23 10.14
CA LEU A 60 -4.44 5.27 10.70
C LEU A 60 -4.82 4.16 9.70
N ILE A 61 -4.99 4.49 8.42
CA ILE A 61 -5.24 3.49 7.37
C ILE A 61 -4.07 2.51 7.27
N ASP A 62 -2.84 3.01 7.33
CA ASP A 62 -1.64 2.20 7.17
C ASP A 62 -1.34 1.31 8.37
N LEU A 63 -1.78 1.68 9.58
CA LEU A 63 -1.62 0.83 10.77
C LEU A 63 -2.22 -0.56 10.57
N GLY A 64 -3.45 -0.64 10.03
CA GLY A 64 -4.16 -1.90 9.85
C GLY A 64 -3.54 -2.84 8.80
N ARG A 65 -2.76 -2.29 7.86
CA ARG A 65 -2.09 -3.06 6.80
C ARG A 65 -0.60 -3.30 7.04
N THR A 66 -0.03 -2.72 8.11
CA THR A 66 1.38 -2.88 8.45
C THR A 66 1.54 -4.11 9.34
N PHE A 67 2.11 -5.18 8.81
CA PHE A 67 2.35 -6.46 9.48
C PHE A 67 1.12 -7.06 10.20
N PRO A 68 -0.04 -7.21 9.52
CA PRO A 68 -1.29 -7.65 10.16
C PRO A 68 -1.18 -9.05 10.76
N GLY A 69 -0.31 -9.92 10.24
CA GLY A 69 -0.05 -11.26 10.77
C GLY A 69 0.94 -11.33 11.95
N HIS A 70 1.57 -10.21 12.30
CA HIS A 70 2.53 -10.21 13.41
C HIS A 70 1.82 -9.96 14.75
N PRO A 71 2.03 -10.78 15.81
CA PRO A 71 1.30 -10.68 17.07
C PRO A 71 1.32 -9.28 17.72
N TYR A 72 2.42 -8.55 17.54
CA TYR A 72 2.58 -7.21 18.11
C TYR A 72 1.69 -6.15 17.45
N PHE A 73 1.32 -6.32 16.17
CA PHE A 73 0.50 -5.38 15.40
C PHE A 73 -0.91 -5.88 15.07
N SER A 74 -1.22 -7.14 15.38
CA SER A 74 -2.49 -7.78 15.02
C SER A 74 -3.71 -7.21 15.76
N ILE A 75 -3.50 -6.66 16.97
CA ILE A 75 -4.56 -6.07 17.78
C ILE A 75 -4.81 -4.64 17.30
N GLN A 76 -6.03 -4.38 16.83
CA GLN A 76 -6.44 -3.04 16.38
C GLN A 76 -6.33 -2.02 17.55
N LEU A 77 -5.57 -0.95 17.32
CA LEU A 77 -5.24 0.06 18.33
C LEU A 77 -4.58 -0.52 19.59
N GLY A 78 -3.96 -1.69 19.47
CA GLY A 78 -3.14 -2.29 20.52
C GLY A 78 -1.79 -1.56 20.67
N PRO A 79 -0.97 -1.95 21.69
CA PRO A 79 0.29 -1.25 21.98
C PRO A 79 1.18 -1.04 20.76
N GLY A 80 1.42 -2.07 19.94
CA GLY A 80 2.28 -1.95 18.76
C GLY A 80 1.76 -0.99 17.69
N GLN A 81 0.43 -0.94 17.47
CA GLN A 81 -0.15 0.03 16.56
C GLN A 81 -0.11 1.46 17.12
N LEU A 82 -0.26 1.63 18.43
CA LEU A 82 -0.18 2.96 19.07
C LEU A 82 1.24 3.51 19.02
N GLU A 83 2.25 2.72 19.33
CA GLU A 83 3.66 3.11 19.21
C GLU A 83 4.01 3.45 17.77
N LEU A 84 3.57 2.62 16.81
CA LEU A 84 3.74 2.90 15.38
C LEU A 84 3.08 4.21 14.98
N PHE A 85 1.85 4.47 15.43
CA PHE A 85 1.16 5.73 15.21
C PHE A 85 1.93 6.91 15.78
N ASN A 86 2.42 6.82 17.01
CA ASN A 86 3.17 7.88 17.69
C ASN A 86 4.43 8.25 16.91
N ILE A 87 5.23 7.27 16.49
CA ILE A 87 6.45 7.50 15.71
C ILE A 87 6.14 8.18 14.38
N LEU A 88 5.15 7.69 13.64
CA LEU A 88 4.79 8.24 12.33
C LEU A 88 4.20 9.65 12.47
N LYS A 89 3.39 9.89 13.50
CA LYS A 89 2.88 11.21 13.84
C LYS A 89 4.01 12.18 14.16
N ALA A 90 4.92 11.79 15.06
CA ALA A 90 6.06 12.63 15.45
C ALA A 90 6.95 12.93 14.22
N TYR A 91 7.23 11.92 13.37
CA TYR A 91 8.01 12.12 12.15
C TYR A 91 7.32 13.08 11.18
N SER A 92 6.01 12.95 10.97
CA SER A 92 5.25 13.82 10.06
C SER A 92 5.24 15.28 10.47
N LEU A 93 5.39 15.56 11.75
CA LEU A 93 5.49 16.91 12.31
C LEU A 93 6.93 17.44 12.27
N LEU A 94 7.91 16.54 12.43
CA LEU A 94 9.33 16.87 12.36
C LEU A 94 9.76 17.26 10.94
N ASP A 95 9.29 16.53 9.94
CA ASP A 95 9.61 16.70 8.53
C ASP A 95 8.39 17.12 7.71
N GLN A 96 8.12 18.41 7.69
CA GLN A 96 6.95 18.97 6.99
C GLN A 96 7.04 18.86 5.47
N GLU A 97 8.23 18.69 4.89
CA GLU A 97 8.40 18.53 3.44
C GLU A 97 7.96 17.15 2.96
N VAL A 98 8.29 16.10 3.70
CA VAL A 98 7.86 14.73 3.44
C VAL A 98 6.50 14.47 4.08
N GLY A 99 6.29 14.95 5.30
CA GLY A 99 5.11 14.67 6.09
C GLY A 99 4.99 13.18 6.34
N TYR A 100 3.98 12.56 5.74
CA TYR A 100 3.78 11.12 5.74
C TYR A 100 3.69 10.58 4.32
N CYS A 101 4.46 9.56 4.03
CA CYS A 101 4.41 8.81 2.78
C CYS A 101 4.13 7.33 3.06
N GLN A 102 3.31 6.72 2.20
CA GLN A 102 3.02 5.29 2.25
C GLN A 102 4.31 4.48 2.15
N GLY A 103 4.49 3.51 3.06
CA GLY A 103 5.69 2.69 3.16
C GLY A 103 6.55 3.00 4.38
N LEU A 104 6.51 4.21 4.94
CA LEU A 104 7.22 4.56 6.17
C LEU A 104 6.78 3.72 7.36
N SER A 105 5.50 3.32 7.41
CA SER A 105 4.96 2.45 8.46
C SER A 105 5.69 1.11 8.54
N PHE A 106 6.10 0.52 7.41
CA PHE A 106 6.85 -0.72 7.39
C PHE A 106 8.26 -0.55 7.97
N ILE A 107 8.94 0.55 7.64
CA ILE A 107 10.28 0.84 8.20
C ILE A 107 10.19 1.06 9.70
N ALA A 108 9.29 1.94 10.16
CA ALA A 108 9.07 2.19 11.57
C ALA A 108 8.66 0.91 12.33
N GLY A 109 7.80 0.08 11.72
CA GLY A 109 7.39 -1.20 12.29
C GLY A 109 8.56 -2.18 12.51
N ILE A 110 9.51 -2.28 11.56
CA ILE A 110 10.73 -3.09 11.76
C ILE A 110 11.56 -2.55 12.93
N LEU A 111 11.68 -1.23 13.06
CA LEU A 111 12.45 -0.64 14.17
C LEU A 111 11.82 -0.95 15.52
N ILE A 112 10.50 -0.77 15.68
CA ILE A 112 9.77 -1.06 16.92
C ILE A 112 9.85 -2.54 17.32
N MET A 113 9.94 -3.46 16.36
CA MET A 113 10.14 -4.90 16.67
C MET A 113 11.49 -5.19 17.35
N HIS A 114 12.45 -4.28 17.31
CA HIS A 114 13.82 -4.47 17.78
C HIS A 114 14.28 -3.48 18.84
N MET A 115 13.56 -2.39 19.08
CA MET A 115 13.93 -1.36 20.05
C MET A 115 12.70 -0.63 20.58
N GLU A 116 12.86 0.15 21.65
CA GLU A 116 11.79 0.93 22.27
C GLU A 116 11.35 2.11 21.37
N GLU A 117 10.15 2.63 21.60
CA GLU A 117 9.47 3.64 20.80
C GLU A 117 10.35 4.87 20.51
N ILE A 118 10.96 5.46 21.54
CA ILE A 118 11.82 6.65 21.40
C ILE A 118 13.09 6.32 20.58
N GLU A 119 13.69 5.18 20.86
CA GLU A 119 14.89 4.71 20.15
C GLU A 119 14.58 4.43 18.67
N ALA A 120 13.40 3.89 18.38
CA ALA A 120 12.93 3.66 17.03
C ALA A 120 12.68 4.99 16.28
N PHE A 121 12.14 5.99 16.95
CA PHE A 121 11.98 7.33 16.39
C PHE A 121 13.34 7.97 16.06
N ASP A 122 14.32 7.93 16.99
CA ASP A 122 15.65 8.47 16.74
C ASP A 122 16.40 7.73 15.63
N THR A 123 16.22 6.40 15.57
CA THR A 123 16.82 5.58 14.51
C THR A 123 16.14 5.88 13.15
N LEU A 124 14.82 6.03 13.10
CA LEU A 124 14.12 6.46 11.88
C LEU A 124 14.60 7.83 11.42
N LYS A 125 14.73 8.79 12.33
CA LYS A 125 15.27 10.12 12.04
C LYS A 125 16.66 10.05 11.42
N TYR A 126 17.56 9.23 12.01
CA TYR A 126 18.88 8.98 11.44
C TYR A 126 18.81 8.38 10.03
N MET A 127 17.97 7.37 9.80
CA MET A 127 17.80 6.75 8.47
C MET A 127 17.33 7.75 7.43
N MET A 128 16.42 8.62 7.81
CA MET A 128 15.85 9.60 6.89
C MET A 128 16.83 10.73 6.55
N PHE A 129 17.45 11.36 7.54
CA PHE A 129 18.29 12.53 7.35
C PHE A 129 19.79 12.21 7.13
N ASN A 130 20.34 11.24 7.85
CA ASN A 130 21.78 10.95 7.80
C ASN A 130 22.15 9.87 6.78
N LEU A 131 21.31 8.84 6.58
CA LEU A 131 21.46 7.86 5.50
C LEU A 131 20.86 8.35 4.17
N GLY A 132 20.08 9.45 4.17
CA GLY A 132 19.54 10.05 2.95
C GLY A 132 18.33 9.32 2.37
N LEU A 133 17.62 8.48 3.13
CA LEU A 133 16.39 7.84 2.65
C LEU A 133 15.28 8.85 2.40
N ARG A 134 15.29 9.99 3.11
CA ARG A 134 14.30 11.05 3.02
C ARG A 134 14.00 11.50 1.59
N ILE A 135 15.03 11.60 0.75
CA ILE A 135 14.94 12.15 -0.60
C ILE A 135 13.93 11.38 -1.48
N GLN A 136 13.84 10.05 -1.31
CA GLN A 136 12.92 9.23 -2.11
C GLN A 136 11.44 9.37 -1.73
N TYR A 137 11.14 9.97 -0.56
CA TYR A 137 9.78 10.20 -0.08
C TYR A 137 9.27 11.62 -0.34
N ARG A 138 10.08 12.48 -0.94
CA ARG A 138 9.66 13.83 -1.34
C ARG A 138 8.48 13.75 -2.33
N PRO A 139 7.54 14.71 -2.29
CA PRO A 139 6.31 14.66 -3.09
C PRO A 139 6.50 14.49 -4.60
N ASN A 140 7.63 14.95 -5.13
CA ASN A 140 7.93 14.86 -6.57
C ASN A 140 8.38 13.47 -7.03
N MET A 141 8.73 12.56 -6.10
CA MET A 141 9.21 11.19 -6.36
C MET A 141 10.37 11.07 -7.37
N ILE A 142 11.08 12.18 -7.68
CA ILE A 142 12.16 12.19 -8.68
C ILE A 142 13.29 11.27 -8.25
N ALA A 143 13.67 11.31 -6.98
CA ALA A 143 14.74 10.46 -6.47
C ALA A 143 14.38 8.95 -6.56
N LEU A 144 13.11 8.60 -6.39
CA LEU A 144 12.66 7.23 -6.62
C LEU A 144 12.78 6.84 -8.11
N GLN A 145 12.42 7.74 -9.02
CA GLN A 145 12.57 7.51 -10.47
C GLN A 145 14.04 7.29 -10.85
N ILE A 146 14.95 8.12 -10.32
CA ILE A 146 16.41 7.94 -10.50
C ILE A 146 16.83 6.55 -10.00
N LYS A 147 16.40 6.17 -8.80
CA LYS A 147 16.73 4.86 -8.22
C LYS A 147 16.23 3.69 -9.08
N LEU A 148 15.03 3.77 -9.60
CA LEU A 148 14.48 2.74 -10.49
C LEU A 148 15.23 2.69 -11.83
N TYR A 149 15.63 3.85 -12.37
CA TYR A 149 16.49 3.92 -13.55
C TYR A 149 17.87 3.27 -13.28
N GLN A 150 18.51 3.60 -12.17
CA GLN A 150 19.78 3.00 -11.77
C GLN A 150 19.67 1.47 -11.65
N LEU A 151 18.56 0.95 -11.09
CA LEU A 151 18.32 -0.50 -11.05
C LEU A 151 18.19 -1.10 -12.45
N THR A 152 17.48 -0.44 -13.36
CA THR A 152 17.35 -0.88 -14.75
C THR A 152 18.73 -0.97 -15.43
N ARG A 153 19.57 0.04 -15.24
CA ARG A 153 20.93 0.05 -15.79
C ARG A 153 21.80 -1.06 -15.19
N LEU A 154 21.69 -1.31 -13.88
CA LEU A 154 22.37 -2.45 -13.25
C LEU A 154 21.93 -3.79 -13.83
N ILE A 155 20.63 -4.00 -14.05
CA ILE A 155 20.12 -5.22 -14.67
C ILE A 155 20.66 -5.37 -16.10
N HIS A 156 20.65 -4.29 -16.88
CA HIS A 156 21.21 -4.27 -18.23
C HIS A 156 22.68 -4.70 -18.26
N ASP A 157 23.48 -4.15 -17.37
CA ASP A 157 24.94 -4.37 -17.39
C ASP A 157 25.36 -5.72 -16.78
N HIS A 158 24.60 -6.24 -15.78
CA HIS A 158 24.91 -7.50 -15.11
C HIS A 158 24.15 -8.71 -15.66
N TYR A 159 22.94 -8.52 -16.17
CA TYR A 159 22.01 -9.57 -16.62
C TYR A 159 21.31 -9.16 -17.90
N LYS A 160 22.06 -9.01 -18.99
CA LYS A 160 21.58 -8.47 -20.26
C LYS A 160 20.37 -9.23 -20.83
N ASP A 161 20.40 -10.55 -20.76
CA ASP A 161 19.30 -11.42 -21.21
C ASP A 161 18.01 -11.23 -20.37
N LEU A 162 18.15 -11.03 -19.05
CA LEU A 162 17.02 -10.69 -18.20
C LEU A 162 16.46 -9.29 -18.53
N TYR A 163 17.34 -8.34 -18.82
CA TYR A 163 16.93 -7.01 -19.27
C TYR A 163 16.13 -7.09 -20.58
N GLU A 164 16.64 -7.81 -21.58
CA GLU A 164 15.96 -8.00 -22.87
C GLU A 164 14.61 -8.72 -22.71
N HIS A 165 14.51 -9.66 -21.76
CA HIS A 165 13.26 -10.32 -21.42
C HIS A 165 12.24 -9.36 -20.80
N PHE A 166 12.66 -8.51 -19.87
CA PHE A 166 11.80 -7.50 -19.28
C PHE A 166 11.33 -6.46 -20.30
N GLU A 167 12.19 -6.01 -21.19
CA GLU A 167 11.82 -5.11 -22.28
C GLU A 167 10.80 -5.75 -23.23
N LYS A 168 11.00 -7.04 -23.60
CA LYS A 168 10.08 -7.78 -24.47
C LYS A 168 8.65 -7.85 -23.92
N TYR A 169 8.51 -7.96 -22.62
CA TYR A 169 7.20 -8.07 -21.96
C TYR A 169 6.77 -6.77 -21.27
N GLU A 170 7.44 -5.65 -21.52
CA GLU A 170 7.15 -4.31 -20.98
C GLU A 170 7.14 -4.28 -19.44
N ILE A 171 8.05 -5.03 -18.80
CA ILE A 171 8.18 -5.11 -17.34
C ILE A 171 9.07 -3.99 -16.83
N GLY A 172 8.46 -2.86 -16.50
CA GLY A 172 9.18 -1.73 -15.88
C GLY A 172 9.45 -1.95 -14.38
N PRO A 173 10.56 -1.41 -13.84
CA PRO A 173 10.92 -1.58 -12.42
C PRO A 173 9.90 -0.97 -11.44
N THR A 174 9.08 -0.04 -11.88
CA THR A 174 7.96 0.53 -11.11
C THR A 174 6.94 -0.53 -10.67
N LEU A 175 6.78 -1.59 -11.46
CA LEU A 175 5.77 -2.62 -11.20
C LEU A 175 6.12 -3.51 -10.01
N TYR A 176 7.40 -3.71 -9.74
CA TYR A 176 7.88 -4.66 -8.72
C TYR A 176 8.87 -4.05 -7.71
N ALA A 177 9.80 -3.18 -8.16
CA ALA A 177 10.87 -2.69 -7.32
C ALA A 177 10.51 -1.44 -6.51
N ALA A 178 9.54 -0.61 -6.91
CA ALA A 178 9.15 0.56 -6.15
C ALA A 178 8.78 0.24 -4.68
N PRO A 179 7.99 -0.79 -4.36
CA PRO A 179 7.75 -1.21 -2.98
C PRO A 179 9.04 -1.61 -2.25
N TRP A 180 10.00 -2.26 -2.92
CA TRP A 180 11.27 -2.67 -2.31
C TRP A 180 12.08 -1.46 -1.83
N PHE A 181 12.15 -0.40 -2.64
CA PHE A 181 12.84 0.83 -2.28
C PHE A 181 12.11 1.61 -1.20
N LEU A 182 10.77 1.73 -1.30
CA LEU A 182 9.96 2.52 -0.36
C LEU A 182 9.78 1.87 1.00
N THR A 183 9.93 0.54 1.11
CA THR A 183 9.73 -0.18 2.37
C THR A 183 10.95 -0.95 2.83
N LEU A 184 12.10 -0.83 2.13
CA LEU A 184 13.30 -1.62 2.39
C LEU A 184 12.98 -3.13 2.42
N PHE A 185 12.21 -3.59 1.44
CA PHE A 185 11.69 -4.96 1.29
C PHE A 185 10.65 -5.39 2.34
N ALA A 186 10.39 -4.59 3.38
CA ALA A 186 9.60 -5.00 4.54
C ALA A 186 8.10 -5.27 4.22
N SER A 187 7.57 -4.74 3.12
CA SER A 187 6.17 -4.97 2.73
C SER A 187 5.92 -6.34 2.08
N GLN A 188 6.94 -7.01 1.57
CA GLN A 188 6.77 -8.22 0.77
C GLN A 188 7.61 -9.40 1.25
N PHE A 189 8.78 -9.16 1.84
CA PHE A 189 9.72 -10.22 2.21
C PHE A 189 9.60 -10.63 3.68
N PRO A 190 10.01 -11.87 4.05
CA PRO A 190 10.00 -12.35 5.42
C PRO A 190 10.83 -11.46 6.35
N LEU A 191 10.33 -11.24 7.57
CA LEU A 191 10.95 -10.37 8.57
C LEU A 191 12.41 -10.74 8.90
N GLY A 192 12.77 -12.02 8.87
CA GLY A 192 14.15 -12.49 9.07
C GLY A 192 15.09 -11.94 8.00
N PHE A 193 14.68 -12.01 6.72
CA PHE A 193 15.46 -11.45 5.62
C PHE A 193 15.54 -9.92 5.70
N VAL A 194 14.41 -9.26 5.96
CA VAL A 194 14.36 -7.80 6.09
C VAL A 194 15.32 -7.31 7.20
N ALA A 195 15.33 -7.98 8.35
CA ALA A 195 16.24 -7.66 9.44
C ALA A 195 17.73 -7.78 9.03
N ARG A 196 18.06 -8.75 8.16
CA ARG A 196 19.41 -8.89 7.59
C ARG A 196 19.75 -7.76 6.61
N VAL A 197 18.77 -7.32 5.82
CA VAL A 197 18.92 -6.13 4.95
C VAL A 197 19.21 -4.88 5.79
N PHE A 198 18.51 -4.70 6.91
CA PHE A 198 18.76 -3.59 7.84
C PHE A 198 20.14 -3.71 8.49
N ASP A 199 20.59 -4.92 8.87
CA ASP A 199 21.97 -5.14 9.37
C ASP A 199 23.01 -4.57 8.38
N LEU A 200 22.85 -4.87 7.08
CA LEU A 200 23.73 -4.36 6.03
C LEU A 200 23.59 -2.86 5.80
N LEU A 201 22.34 -2.35 5.82
CA LEU A 201 22.03 -0.94 5.61
C LEU A 201 22.77 -0.03 6.61
N PHE A 202 22.78 -0.40 7.88
CA PHE A 202 23.50 0.35 8.92
C PHE A 202 25.02 0.30 8.78
N ILE A 203 25.58 -0.67 8.04
CA ILE A 203 27.01 -0.81 7.80
C ILE A 203 27.46 -0.15 6.50
N GLN A 204 26.70 -0.38 5.40
CA GLN A 204 27.13 -0.05 4.05
C GLN A 204 26.29 1.08 3.41
N GLY A 205 25.26 1.57 4.11
CA GLY A 205 24.42 2.63 3.59
C GLY A 205 23.38 2.15 2.57
N VAL A 206 22.76 3.11 1.88
CA VAL A 206 21.58 2.89 1.03
C VAL A 206 21.84 2.07 -0.25
N ASP A 207 23.10 1.95 -0.68
CA ASP A 207 23.49 1.15 -1.86
C ASP A 207 23.10 -0.32 -1.70
N VAL A 208 22.96 -0.79 -0.46
CA VAL A 208 22.53 -2.16 -0.15
C VAL A 208 21.19 -2.51 -0.80
N ILE A 209 20.27 -1.56 -0.93
CA ILE A 209 18.96 -1.79 -1.53
C ILE A 209 19.12 -2.27 -2.98
N TYR A 210 20.00 -1.63 -3.74
CA TYR A 210 20.30 -2.03 -5.13
C TYR A 210 20.99 -3.37 -5.22
N LYS A 211 21.98 -3.61 -4.34
CA LYS A 211 22.73 -4.88 -4.30
C LYS A 211 21.77 -6.05 -4.06
N VAL A 212 20.91 -5.90 -3.06
CA VAL A 212 19.90 -6.92 -2.72
C VAL A 212 18.93 -7.10 -3.87
N ALA A 213 18.36 -6.02 -4.43
CA ALA A 213 17.43 -6.09 -5.55
C ALA A 213 18.06 -6.80 -6.77
N LEU A 214 19.28 -6.41 -7.15
CA LEU A 214 20.00 -7.00 -8.28
C LEU A 214 20.26 -8.50 -8.08
N LEU A 215 20.72 -8.89 -6.88
CA LEU A 215 21.02 -10.28 -6.55
C LEU A 215 19.77 -11.16 -6.42
N LEU A 216 18.66 -10.61 -5.91
CA LEU A 216 17.37 -11.28 -5.91
C LEU A 216 16.94 -11.66 -7.33
N LEU A 217 17.01 -10.71 -8.24
CA LEU A 217 16.68 -10.94 -9.66
C LEU A 217 17.66 -11.90 -10.32
N GLY A 218 18.94 -11.73 -10.10
CA GLY A 218 20.00 -12.59 -10.66
C GLY A 218 19.94 -14.03 -10.19
N THR A 219 19.65 -14.25 -8.89
CA THR A 219 19.53 -15.61 -8.33
C THR A 219 18.33 -16.36 -8.90
N HIS A 220 17.28 -15.66 -9.28
CA HIS A 220 16.03 -16.24 -9.82
C HIS A 220 15.87 -16.04 -11.33
N LYS A 221 16.92 -15.56 -12.00
CA LYS A 221 16.91 -15.26 -13.42
C LYS A 221 16.34 -16.42 -14.28
N GLU A 222 16.81 -17.63 -14.05
CA GLU A 222 16.38 -18.82 -14.80
C GLU A 222 14.86 -19.08 -14.67
N LEU A 223 14.30 -18.85 -13.49
CA LEU A 223 12.86 -19.01 -13.24
C LEU A 223 12.05 -17.87 -13.86
N ILE A 224 12.56 -16.63 -13.80
CA ILE A 224 11.93 -15.47 -14.44
C ILE A 224 11.91 -15.65 -15.96
N MET A 225 12.99 -16.15 -16.55
CA MET A 225 13.10 -16.40 -17.98
C MET A 225 12.14 -17.50 -18.49
N GLN A 226 11.64 -18.37 -17.61
CA GLN A 226 10.63 -19.38 -17.95
C GLN A 226 9.20 -18.81 -17.99
N CYS A 227 8.96 -17.61 -17.43
CA CYS A 227 7.68 -16.94 -17.53
C CYS A 227 7.56 -16.29 -18.91
N ASP A 228 6.50 -16.59 -19.64
CA ASP A 228 6.33 -16.25 -21.05
C ASP A 228 5.25 -15.18 -21.33
N CYS A 229 4.70 -14.55 -20.28
CA CYS A 229 3.76 -13.45 -20.39
C CYS A 229 3.92 -12.42 -19.26
N PHE A 230 3.37 -11.22 -19.48
CA PHE A 230 3.40 -10.11 -18.53
C PHE A 230 2.87 -10.52 -17.15
N GLU A 231 1.71 -11.16 -17.09
CA GLU A 231 1.02 -11.51 -15.85
C GLU A 231 1.84 -12.47 -15.01
N THR A 232 2.40 -13.53 -15.65
CA THR A 232 3.20 -14.55 -14.93
C THR A 232 4.51 -13.99 -14.41
N ILE A 233 5.15 -13.07 -15.14
CA ILE A 233 6.37 -12.40 -14.66
C ILE A 233 6.05 -11.51 -13.46
N VAL A 234 5.00 -10.70 -13.55
CA VAL A 234 4.60 -9.81 -12.46
C VAL A 234 4.16 -10.59 -11.22
N GLU A 235 3.41 -11.67 -11.40
CA GLU A 235 3.00 -12.56 -10.32
C GLU A 235 4.22 -13.21 -9.66
N PHE A 236 5.16 -13.74 -10.45
CA PHE A 236 6.40 -14.30 -9.92
C PHE A 236 7.16 -13.29 -9.06
N LEU A 237 7.36 -12.07 -9.56
CA LEU A 237 8.11 -11.03 -8.85
C LEU A 237 7.43 -10.55 -7.56
N LYS A 238 6.10 -10.57 -7.49
CA LYS A 238 5.33 -10.08 -6.34
C LYS A 238 5.00 -11.14 -5.30
N THR A 239 4.82 -12.38 -5.72
CA THR A 239 4.37 -13.47 -4.83
C THR A 239 5.42 -14.55 -4.63
N THR A 240 5.95 -15.12 -5.70
CA THR A 240 6.86 -16.27 -5.64
C THR A 240 8.27 -15.87 -5.15
N LEU A 241 8.78 -14.75 -5.65
CA LEU A 241 10.13 -14.28 -5.28
C LEU A 241 10.26 -13.98 -3.78
N PRO A 242 9.30 -13.37 -3.08
CA PRO A 242 9.36 -13.17 -1.64
C PRO A 242 9.29 -14.46 -0.80
N GLU A 243 8.74 -15.56 -1.33
CA GLU A 243 8.59 -16.84 -0.63
C GLU A 243 9.85 -17.73 -0.67
N MET A 244 11.00 -17.15 -1.00
CA MET A 244 12.28 -17.87 -1.06
C MET A 244 12.65 -18.58 0.23
N ILE A 245 13.40 -19.68 0.09
CA ILE A 245 13.98 -20.44 1.19
C ILE A 245 15.06 -19.59 1.89
N GLU A 246 15.13 -19.70 3.22
CA GLU A 246 16.10 -18.97 4.06
C GLU A 246 17.54 -19.08 3.58
N VAL A 247 17.97 -20.26 3.12
CA VAL A 247 19.33 -20.48 2.57
C VAL A 247 19.62 -19.61 1.35
N GLN A 248 18.62 -19.39 0.47
CA GLN A 248 18.79 -18.52 -0.69
C GLN A 248 18.87 -17.06 -0.26
N MET A 249 18.07 -16.66 0.72
CA MET A 249 18.10 -15.32 1.30
C MET A 249 19.46 -15.00 1.93
N GLU A 250 20.02 -15.90 2.72
CA GLU A 250 21.35 -15.73 3.32
C GLU A 250 22.45 -15.70 2.24
N ARG A 251 22.31 -16.43 1.14
CA ARG A 251 23.23 -16.33 -0.01
C ARG A 251 23.21 -14.93 -0.62
N VAL A 252 22.01 -14.38 -0.87
CA VAL A 252 21.82 -13.00 -1.38
C VAL A 252 22.47 -11.99 -0.45
N ILE A 253 22.26 -12.08 0.86
CA ILE A 253 22.83 -11.18 1.87
C ILE A 253 24.35 -11.25 1.86
N ASN A 254 24.94 -12.45 1.85
CA ASN A 254 26.39 -12.63 1.84
C ASN A 254 27.04 -12.10 0.55
N GLN A 255 26.41 -12.29 -0.60
CA GLN A 255 26.89 -11.73 -1.87
C GLN A 255 26.76 -10.20 -1.90
N ALA A 256 25.65 -9.65 -1.36
CA ALA A 256 25.44 -8.21 -1.27
C ALA A 256 26.51 -7.54 -0.40
N PHE A 257 26.99 -8.23 0.64
CA PHE A 257 28.05 -7.74 1.53
C PHE A 257 29.35 -7.49 0.77
N ASP A 258 29.73 -8.37 -0.15
CA ASP A 258 31.00 -8.31 -0.90
C ASP A 258 30.90 -7.45 -2.19
N MET A 259 29.69 -7.12 -2.65
CA MET A 259 29.45 -6.38 -3.88
C MET A 259 29.76 -4.88 -3.71
N ASN A 260 30.43 -4.28 -4.71
CA ASN A 260 30.67 -2.84 -4.76
C ASN A 260 30.15 -2.27 -6.09
N ILE A 261 29.09 -1.47 -6.03
CA ILE A 261 28.42 -0.85 -7.18
C ILE A 261 28.33 0.68 -7.10
N SER A 262 28.91 1.30 -6.07
CA SER A 262 28.74 2.75 -5.82
C SER A 262 29.20 3.62 -6.98
N LYS A 263 30.30 3.23 -7.66
CA LYS A 263 30.77 3.96 -8.87
C LYS A 263 29.80 3.86 -10.03
N GLN A 264 29.19 2.69 -10.23
CA GLN A 264 28.19 2.48 -11.28
C GLN A 264 26.93 3.29 -10.99
N LEU A 265 26.44 3.26 -9.73
CA LEU A 265 25.26 4.04 -9.34
C LEU A 265 25.47 5.54 -9.58
N HIS A 266 26.63 6.08 -9.23
CA HIS A 266 26.91 7.49 -9.50
C HIS A 266 26.94 7.79 -11.01
N ALA A 267 27.55 6.92 -11.81
CA ALA A 267 27.57 7.12 -13.27
C ALA A 267 26.15 7.11 -13.87
N TYR A 268 25.27 6.19 -13.44
CA TYR A 268 23.88 6.13 -13.91
C TYR A 268 23.04 7.31 -13.43
N GLU A 269 23.31 7.87 -12.26
CA GLU A 269 22.65 9.08 -11.79
C GLU A 269 22.98 10.28 -12.71
N VAL A 270 24.27 10.45 -13.06
CA VAL A 270 24.71 11.47 -14.00
C VAL A 270 24.06 11.25 -15.38
N GLU A 271 24.07 10.00 -15.87
CA GLU A 271 23.42 9.62 -17.14
C GLU A 271 21.94 10.01 -17.15
N TYR A 272 21.19 9.71 -16.08
CA TYR A 272 19.79 10.08 -15.95
C TYR A 272 19.56 11.58 -16.03
N HIS A 273 20.38 12.37 -15.37
CA HIS A 273 20.27 13.84 -15.41
C HIS A 273 20.54 14.40 -16.80
N VAL A 274 21.56 13.88 -17.49
CA VAL A 274 21.87 14.29 -18.87
C VAL A 274 20.71 13.95 -19.81
N LEU A 275 20.21 12.72 -19.78
CA LEU A 275 19.07 12.29 -20.59
C LEU A 275 17.82 13.13 -20.32
N ARG A 276 17.56 13.44 -19.06
CA ARG A 276 16.42 14.28 -18.68
C ARG A 276 16.56 15.71 -19.21
N GLU A 277 17.75 16.31 -19.15
CA GLU A 277 18.01 17.64 -19.71
C GLU A 277 17.85 17.64 -21.23
N GLU A 278 18.37 16.63 -21.93
CA GLU A 278 18.18 16.46 -23.37
C GLU A 278 16.70 16.33 -23.75
N MET A 279 15.92 15.54 -23.00
CA MET A 279 14.47 15.42 -23.22
C MET A 279 13.75 16.76 -23.02
N ILE A 280 14.13 17.54 -22.00
CA ILE A 280 13.56 18.88 -21.76
C ILE A 280 13.94 19.84 -22.88
N HIS A 281 15.17 19.76 -23.40
CA HIS A 281 15.63 20.61 -24.51
C HIS A 281 15.00 20.25 -25.85
N THR A 282 14.80 18.95 -26.13
CA THR A 282 14.09 18.48 -27.34
C THR A 282 12.60 18.79 -27.26
N SER A 283 11.99 18.63 -26.10
CA SER A 283 10.59 18.98 -25.83
C SER A 283 10.33 20.48 -26.08
N LYS A 284 11.21 21.37 -25.63
CA LYS A 284 11.08 22.82 -25.89
C LYS A 284 11.19 23.22 -27.37
N ARG A 285 11.74 22.37 -28.24
CA ARG A 285 11.87 22.64 -29.68
C ARG A 285 10.70 22.14 -30.54
N GLY A 286 9.90 21.18 -30.03
CA GLY A 286 8.77 20.58 -30.75
C GLY A 286 7.38 20.86 -30.17
N ASP A 287 7.30 21.55 -29.04
CA ASP A 287 6.16 21.45 -28.14
C ASP A 287 5.07 22.51 -28.24
N SER A 288 5.16 23.49 -29.07
CA SER A 288 4.01 24.41 -29.24
C SER A 288 2.76 23.68 -29.77
N ASP A 289 2.94 22.76 -30.71
CA ASP A 289 1.81 22.01 -31.30
C ASP A 289 1.37 20.82 -30.47
N LEU A 290 2.32 20.11 -29.85
CA LEU A 290 2.02 18.96 -28.99
C LEU A 290 1.35 19.37 -27.68
N VAL A 291 1.82 20.44 -27.04
CA VAL A 291 1.20 21.03 -25.85
C VAL A 291 -0.22 21.47 -26.19
N HIS A 292 -0.44 22.10 -27.32
CA HIS A 292 -1.78 22.50 -27.72
C HIS A 292 -2.71 21.29 -28.01
N GLN A 293 -2.17 20.21 -28.59
CA GLN A 293 -2.91 18.96 -28.79
C GLN A 293 -3.23 18.28 -27.44
N LEU A 294 -2.26 18.20 -26.53
CA LEU A 294 -2.45 17.64 -25.20
C LEU A 294 -3.44 18.45 -24.35
N GLU A 295 -3.39 19.77 -24.42
CA GLU A 295 -4.38 20.62 -23.76
C GLU A 295 -5.77 20.47 -24.35
N LYS A 296 -5.89 20.24 -25.66
CA LYS A 296 -7.17 19.94 -26.31
C LYS A 296 -7.73 18.58 -25.89
N VAL A 297 -6.88 17.56 -25.87
CA VAL A 297 -7.24 16.20 -25.36
C VAL A 297 -7.63 16.26 -23.88
N HIS A 298 -6.87 16.98 -23.08
CA HIS A 298 -7.16 17.14 -21.64
C HIS A 298 -8.48 17.89 -21.39
N ARG A 299 -8.79 18.92 -22.19
CA ARG A 299 -10.09 19.60 -22.13
C ARG A 299 -11.25 18.69 -22.52
N ASN A 300 -11.08 17.89 -23.59
CA ASN A 300 -12.10 16.91 -24.00
C ASN A 300 -12.31 15.83 -22.94
N LEU A 301 -11.25 15.29 -22.34
CA LEU A 301 -11.35 14.30 -21.27
C LEU A 301 -12.02 14.87 -20.01
N ARG A 302 -11.72 16.12 -19.66
CA ARG A 302 -12.44 16.81 -18.56
C ARG A 302 -13.92 16.97 -18.84
N GLN A 303 -14.29 17.34 -20.07
CA GLN A 303 -15.68 17.48 -20.46
C GLN A 303 -16.39 16.11 -20.39
N GLN A 304 -15.79 15.06 -20.94
CA GLN A 304 -16.35 13.71 -20.87
C GLN A 304 -16.50 13.22 -19.41
N ASN A 305 -15.54 13.51 -18.54
CA ASN A 305 -15.66 13.19 -17.13
C ASN A 305 -16.80 13.94 -16.43
N MET A 306 -17.02 15.22 -16.77
CA MET A 306 -18.17 15.98 -16.25
C MET A 306 -19.48 15.39 -16.73
N ASP A 307 -19.59 15.08 -18.02
CA ASP A 307 -20.79 14.48 -18.61
C ASP A 307 -21.10 13.09 -18.02
N LEU A 308 -20.05 12.29 -17.74
CA LEU A 308 -20.17 11.00 -17.07
C LEU A 308 -20.63 11.14 -15.61
N LEU A 309 -20.09 12.11 -14.88
CA LEU A 309 -20.49 12.39 -13.51
C LEU A 309 -21.96 12.83 -13.43
N GLU A 310 -22.41 13.68 -14.37
CA GLU A 310 -23.79 14.12 -14.45
C GLU A 310 -24.75 12.94 -14.75
N LYS A 311 -24.37 12.07 -15.71
CA LYS A 311 -25.14 10.85 -15.99
C LYS A 311 -25.18 9.89 -14.79
N LEU A 312 -24.08 9.79 -14.04
CA LEU A 312 -24.00 8.97 -12.84
C LEU A 312 -24.89 9.52 -11.73
N GLN A 313 -24.95 10.83 -11.54
CA GLN A 313 -25.85 11.50 -10.61
C GLN A 313 -27.32 11.30 -11.00
N GLN A 314 -27.64 11.42 -12.29
CA GLN A 314 -29.00 11.17 -12.80
C GLN A 314 -29.41 9.71 -12.58
N ALA A 315 -28.54 8.76 -12.91
CA ALA A 315 -28.78 7.33 -12.69
C ALA A 315 -28.99 7.01 -11.20
N HIS A 316 -28.19 7.61 -10.33
CA HIS A 316 -28.30 7.42 -8.87
C HIS A 316 -29.62 8.00 -8.32
N SER A 317 -30.04 9.17 -8.80
CA SER A 317 -31.33 9.76 -8.46
C SER A 317 -32.51 8.90 -8.92
N GLN A 318 -32.45 8.36 -10.15
CA GLN A 318 -33.43 7.42 -10.66
C GLN A 318 -33.48 6.12 -9.85
N GLN A 319 -32.35 5.56 -9.52
CA GLN A 319 -32.28 4.38 -8.67
C GLN A 319 -32.88 4.61 -7.29
N HIS A 320 -32.65 5.77 -6.69
CA HIS A 320 -33.23 6.13 -5.39
C HIS A 320 -34.74 6.26 -5.48
N SER A 321 -35.27 6.91 -6.53
CA SER A 321 -36.72 7.06 -6.74
C SER A 321 -37.38 5.71 -6.98
N LEU A 322 -36.78 4.82 -7.78
CA LEU A 322 -37.29 3.47 -8.01
C LEU A 322 -37.25 2.61 -6.75
N SER A 323 -36.22 2.73 -5.94
CA SER A 323 -36.11 2.03 -4.66
C SER A 323 -37.18 2.47 -3.67
N SER A 324 -37.51 3.78 -3.62
CA SER A 324 -38.59 4.30 -2.81
C SER A 324 -39.94 3.80 -3.28
N ALA A 325 -40.22 3.84 -4.61
CA ALA A 325 -41.46 3.34 -5.18
C ALA A 325 -41.67 1.82 -4.96
N LEU A 326 -40.55 1.06 -5.03
CA LEU A 326 -40.58 -0.37 -4.72
C LEU A 326 -40.93 -0.61 -3.24
N HIS A 327 -40.36 0.16 -2.34
CA HIS A 327 -40.65 0.07 -0.90
C HIS A 327 -42.14 0.39 -0.63
N ASP A 328 -42.66 1.46 -1.21
CA ASP A 328 -44.07 1.85 -1.08
C ASP A 328 -45.00 0.77 -1.63
N SER A 329 -44.64 0.15 -2.76
CA SER A 329 -45.40 -0.97 -3.34
C SER A 329 -45.37 -2.20 -2.42
N GLN A 330 -44.25 -2.53 -1.82
CA GLN A 330 -44.14 -3.65 -0.87
C GLN A 330 -44.98 -3.41 0.41
N VAL A 331 -45.00 -2.17 0.91
CA VAL A 331 -45.83 -1.80 2.06
C VAL A 331 -47.31 -1.94 1.71
N ASN A 332 -47.72 -1.46 0.52
CA ASN A 332 -49.09 -1.60 0.05
C ASN A 332 -49.49 -3.07 -0.15
N GLU A 333 -48.62 -3.90 -0.70
CA GLU A 333 -48.86 -5.34 -0.84
C GLU A 333 -49.06 -6.02 0.52
N SER A 334 -48.24 -5.67 1.50
CA SER A 334 -48.37 -6.19 2.89
C SER A 334 -49.68 -5.78 3.52
N ASN A 335 -50.08 -4.51 3.35
CA ASN A 335 -51.39 -4.01 3.84
C ASN A 335 -52.58 -4.71 3.18
N LEU A 336 -52.53 -4.92 1.86
CA LEU A 336 -53.58 -5.65 1.13
C LEU A 336 -53.65 -7.12 1.58
N LYS A 337 -52.52 -7.79 1.77
CA LYS A 337 -52.51 -9.17 2.31
C LYS A 337 -53.15 -9.26 3.68
N SER A 338 -52.83 -8.33 4.58
CA SER A 338 -53.49 -8.26 5.90
C SER A 338 -54.99 -8.05 5.80
N ARG A 339 -55.44 -7.17 4.88
CA ARG A 339 -56.84 -6.89 4.68
C ARG A 339 -57.61 -8.09 4.07
N VAL A 340 -56.98 -8.79 3.13
CA VAL A 340 -57.56 -10.04 2.57
C VAL A 340 -57.72 -11.07 3.69
N GLN A 341 -56.73 -11.25 4.54
CA GLN A 341 -56.75 -12.20 5.65
C GLN A 341 -57.88 -11.87 6.67
N THR A 342 -58.07 -10.57 6.97
CA THR A 342 -59.18 -10.10 7.82
C THR A 342 -60.56 -10.40 7.19
N LEU A 343 -60.70 -10.09 5.89
CA LEU A 343 -61.97 -10.36 5.16
C LEU A 343 -62.26 -11.86 5.06
N GLU A 344 -61.26 -12.70 4.90
CA GLU A 344 -61.42 -14.16 4.91
C GLU A 344 -61.89 -14.68 6.27
N LEU A 345 -61.41 -14.13 7.38
CA LEU A 345 -61.87 -14.45 8.73
C LEU A 345 -63.30 -14.00 8.95
N GLU A 346 -63.65 -12.78 8.53
CA GLU A 346 -65.04 -12.25 8.59
C GLU A 346 -66.00 -13.10 7.75
N ARG A 347 -65.60 -13.48 6.53
CA ARG A 347 -66.37 -14.38 5.67
C ARG A 347 -66.59 -15.74 6.34
N GLY A 348 -65.56 -16.30 6.96
CA GLY A 348 -65.68 -17.55 7.69
C GLY A 348 -66.64 -17.44 8.88
N ALA A 349 -66.60 -16.35 9.64
CA ALA A 349 -67.50 -16.10 10.74
C ALA A 349 -68.98 -15.91 10.25
N LEU A 350 -69.16 -15.17 9.14
CA LEU A 350 -70.52 -15.02 8.55
C LEU A 350 -71.08 -16.35 8.03
N LEU A 351 -70.27 -17.16 7.34
CA LEU A 351 -70.66 -18.49 6.87
C LEU A 351 -71.08 -19.39 8.02
N ASN A 352 -70.32 -19.37 9.13
CA ASN A 352 -70.68 -20.10 10.34
C ASN A 352 -71.96 -19.63 10.99
N THR A 353 -72.22 -18.30 10.94
CA THR A 353 -73.47 -17.72 11.46
C THR A 353 -74.70 -18.10 10.57
N VAL A 354 -74.50 -18.04 9.25
CA VAL A 354 -75.53 -18.51 8.28
C VAL A 354 -75.83 -20.00 8.47
N ALA A 355 -74.78 -20.82 8.63
CA ALA A 355 -74.96 -22.25 8.88
C ALA A 355 -75.75 -22.53 10.19
N LYS A 356 -75.44 -21.78 11.28
CA LYS A 356 -76.21 -21.85 12.53
C LYS A 356 -77.63 -21.41 12.41
N LEU A 357 -77.87 -20.34 11.65
CA LEU A 357 -79.24 -19.83 11.37
C LEU A 357 -80.01 -20.83 10.51
N ARG A 358 -79.38 -21.48 9.55
CA ARG A 358 -80.04 -22.53 8.73
C ARG A 358 -80.53 -23.71 9.54
N ILE A 359 -79.86 -24.06 10.63
CA ILE A 359 -80.24 -25.14 11.55
C ILE A 359 -81.52 -24.70 12.40
N LEU A 360 -81.66 -23.41 12.63
CA LEU A 360 -82.73 -22.85 13.49
C LEU A 360 -84.00 -22.52 12.73
N VAL A 361 -83.99 -22.49 11.39
CA VAL A 361 -85.18 -22.19 10.55
C VAL A 361 -85.77 -23.51 10.15
N PRO A 362 -87.07 -23.73 10.39
CA PRO A 362 -87.84 -24.92 9.93
C PRO A 362 -87.79 -25.06 8.39
N GLU A 363 -87.65 -26.32 7.93
CA GLU A 363 -87.57 -26.62 6.45
C GLU A 363 -88.66 -26.02 5.60
N GLU A 364 -89.81 -25.75 6.15
CA GLU A 364 -90.94 -25.11 5.42
C GLU A 364 -90.73 -23.63 5.09
N GLU A 365 -89.88 -22.91 5.81
CA GLU A 365 -89.57 -21.51 5.51
C GLU A 365 -88.30 -21.37 4.61
N LEU A 366 -87.40 -22.34 4.59
CA LEU A 366 -86.22 -22.38 3.70
C LEU A 366 -86.63 -22.45 2.21
N CYS A 367 -87.70 -23.19 1.87
CA CYS A 367 -88.21 -23.29 0.49
C CYS A 367 -88.82 -21.97 -0.03
N LYS A 368 -89.21 -21.04 0.84
CA LYS A 368 -89.78 -19.73 0.43
C LYS A 368 -88.65 -18.69 0.17
N LEU A 369 -87.45 -18.85 0.73
CA LEU A 369 -86.35 -17.92 0.51
C LEU A 369 -85.54 -18.22 -0.77
N ASP A 370 -85.48 -19.48 -1.20
CA ASP A 370 -84.82 -19.87 -2.43
C ASP A 370 -85.64 -19.52 -3.69
N SER A 371 -86.96 -19.32 -3.52
CA SER A 371 -87.88 -18.91 -4.64
C SER A 371 -88.03 -17.38 -4.82
N SER A 372 -87.32 -16.56 -4.02
CA SER A 372 -87.30 -15.09 -4.11
C SER A 372 -85.97 -14.47 -4.58
N SER A 373 -85.07 -15.28 -5.09
CA SER A 373 -83.75 -14.84 -5.61
C SER A 373 -83.48 -15.28 -7.09
N GLU A 374 -84.51 -15.28 -7.89
CA GLU A 374 -84.40 -15.16 -9.36
C GLU A 374 -84.68 -13.75 -9.85
#